data_96287f47cb8953f5a25f35d24ddb2390
#
_entry.id   96287f47cb8953f5a25f35d24ddb2390
#
_cell.length_a   1.000
_cell.length_b   1.000
_cell.length_c   1.000
_cell.angle_alpha   90.00
_cell.angle_beta   90.00
_cell.angle_gamma   90.00
#
_symmetry.space_group_name_H-M   'P 1'
#
loop_
_entity.id
_entity.type
_entity.pdbx_description
1 polymer ?
#
loop_
_entity_poly.entity_id
_entity_poly.type
_entity_poly.pdbx_seq_one_letter_code
_entity_poly.pdbx_strand_id
1 'polypeptide(L)'
;GADAVLDIPAPRDDVFAILCDGWNSPNWVVGASHVRAVDRGWPEPGTRIHHSVGPWPVHLKDFTEVVVAERPRLLVLDARLWPVGAARVRLDLEEVGKRETRVTMVERATHGPISLAPKGAQARLLAPRNRESLRRLADLAVGRSFGVGPGDSR
;
A
#
# COMPACT_ATOMS: atom_id res chain seq x y z
N GLY A 1 -2.74 -14.15 -10.99
CA GLY A 1 -1.84 -13.22 -11.63
C GLY A 1 -1.63 -11.95 -10.84
N ALA A 2 -0.53 -11.28 -11.07
CA ALA A 2 -0.22 -10.00 -10.46
C ALA A 2 -1.07 -8.88 -11.05
N ASP A 3 -1.56 -7.99 -10.22
CA ASP A 3 -2.34 -6.84 -10.67
C ASP A 3 -1.43 -5.68 -11.09
N ALA A 4 -0.24 -5.58 -10.48
CA ALA A 4 0.76 -4.62 -10.84
C ALA A 4 2.16 -5.12 -10.47
N VAL A 5 3.13 -4.84 -11.30
CA VAL A 5 4.55 -5.15 -11.05
C VAL A 5 5.36 -3.93 -11.47
N LEU A 6 6.32 -3.55 -10.63
CA LEU A 6 7.23 -2.46 -10.97
C LEU A 6 8.61 -2.76 -10.41
N ASP A 7 9.64 -2.53 -11.23
CA ASP A 7 11.03 -2.56 -10.79
C ASP A 7 11.41 -1.16 -10.31
N ILE A 8 11.75 -1.05 -9.03
CA ILE A 8 12.05 0.23 -8.38
C ILE A 8 13.57 0.34 -8.24
N PRO A 9 14.19 1.44 -8.71
CA PRO A 9 15.64 1.63 -8.60
C PRO A 9 16.05 2.08 -7.19
N ALA A 10 15.77 1.24 -6.20
CA ALA A 10 16.12 1.46 -4.80
C ALA A 10 16.32 0.11 -4.11
N PRO A 11 17.18 0.05 -3.08
CA PRO A 11 17.35 -1.16 -2.28
C PRO A 11 16.04 -1.61 -1.62
N ARG A 12 15.88 -2.91 -1.45
CA ARG A 12 14.66 -3.49 -0.86
C ARG A 12 14.34 -2.93 0.53
N ASP A 13 15.36 -2.69 1.34
CA ASP A 13 15.17 -2.12 2.67
C ASP A 13 14.58 -0.71 2.61
N ASP A 14 14.97 0.09 1.63
CA ASP A 14 14.43 1.44 1.45
C ASP A 14 12.96 1.40 1.00
N VAL A 15 12.62 0.47 0.11
CA VAL A 15 11.23 0.29 -0.32
C VAL A 15 10.36 -0.14 0.86
N PHE A 16 10.82 -1.14 1.61
CA PHE A 16 10.06 -1.64 2.76
C PHE A 16 9.94 -0.57 3.86
N ALA A 17 10.95 0.28 4.02
CA ALA A 17 10.91 1.37 4.99
C ALA A 17 9.76 2.36 4.72
N ILE A 18 9.43 2.61 3.45
CA ILE A 18 8.27 3.44 3.12
C ILE A 18 6.97 2.76 3.58
N LEU A 19 6.88 1.45 3.40
CA LEU A 19 5.71 0.67 3.85
C LEU A 19 5.58 0.66 5.37
N CYS A 20 6.71 0.77 6.09
CA CYS A 20 6.73 0.83 7.55
C CYS A 20 6.27 2.19 8.09
N ASP A 21 6.23 3.21 7.27
CA ASP A 21 5.74 4.52 7.67
C ASP A 21 4.25 4.64 7.35
N GLY A 22 3.42 4.20 8.29
CA GLY A 22 1.97 4.20 8.12
C GLY A 22 1.39 5.59 7.89
N TRP A 23 1.99 6.64 8.47
CA TRP A 23 1.54 8.02 8.28
C TRP A 23 1.78 8.50 6.85
N ASN A 24 2.72 7.88 6.13
CA ASN A 24 3.03 8.22 4.74
C ASN A 24 2.14 7.49 3.74
N SER A 25 1.27 6.61 4.21
CA SER A 25 0.38 5.80 3.36
C SER A 25 -0.42 6.64 2.33
N PRO A 26 -1.01 7.80 2.69
CA PRO A 26 -1.74 8.61 1.71
C PRO A 26 -0.88 9.13 0.56
N ASN A 27 0.43 9.17 0.72
CA ASN A 27 1.33 9.69 -0.31
C ASN A 27 1.60 8.68 -1.43
N TRP A 28 1.36 7.39 -1.20
CA TRP A 28 1.56 6.40 -2.24
C TRP A 28 0.29 5.58 -2.54
N VAL A 29 -0.59 5.34 -1.59
CA VAL A 29 -1.82 4.60 -1.81
C VAL A 29 -2.85 5.50 -2.50
N VAL A 30 -3.18 5.19 -3.74
CA VAL A 30 -4.19 5.94 -4.49
C VAL A 30 -5.58 5.67 -3.89
N GLY A 31 -6.29 6.74 -3.57
CA GLY A 31 -7.61 6.67 -2.95
C GLY A 31 -7.61 6.70 -1.44
N ALA A 32 -6.44 6.65 -0.80
CA ALA A 32 -6.35 6.89 0.64
C ALA A 32 -6.65 8.36 0.93
N SER A 33 -7.54 8.64 1.88
CA SER A 33 -7.98 10.02 2.12
C SER A 33 -7.26 10.67 3.29
N HIS A 34 -7.38 10.15 4.49
CA HIS A 34 -6.80 10.79 5.67
C HIS A 34 -6.45 9.75 6.73
N VAL A 35 -5.20 9.76 7.20
CA VAL A 35 -4.77 8.92 8.31
C VAL A 35 -5.05 9.63 9.62
N ARG A 36 -5.87 9.01 10.48
CA ARG A 36 -6.21 9.53 11.81
C ARG A 36 -5.23 9.06 12.88
N ALA A 37 -4.77 7.82 12.76
CA ALA A 37 -3.89 7.21 13.73
C ALA A 37 -3.18 6.00 13.10
N VAL A 38 -2.00 5.68 13.61
CA VAL A 38 -1.25 4.48 13.28
C VAL A 38 -0.96 3.77 14.59
N ASP A 39 -1.32 2.49 14.68
CA ASP A 39 -1.07 1.70 15.88
C ASP A 39 0.43 1.61 16.16
N ARG A 40 0.77 1.62 17.45
CA ARG A 40 2.13 1.39 17.88
C ARG A 40 2.56 -0.01 17.45
N GLY A 41 3.75 -0.10 16.87
CA GLY A 41 4.28 -1.37 16.38
C GLY A 41 3.98 -1.64 14.90
N TRP A 42 3.29 -0.73 14.20
CA TRP A 42 3.10 -0.88 12.76
C TRP A 42 4.45 -1.13 12.06
N PRO A 43 4.60 -2.11 11.14
CA PRO A 43 3.57 -2.97 10.54
C PRO A 43 3.51 -4.39 11.11
N GLU A 44 3.65 -4.58 12.40
CA GLU A 44 3.50 -5.91 12.99
C GLU A 44 2.10 -6.49 12.75
N PRO A 45 1.96 -7.81 12.56
CA PRO A 45 0.64 -8.43 12.36
C PRO A 45 -0.36 -8.02 13.45
N GLY A 46 -1.57 -7.67 13.04
CA GLY A 46 -2.64 -7.20 13.91
C GLY A 46 -2.67 -5.70 14.14
N THR A 47 -1.62 -4.98 13.77
CA THR A 47 -1.61 -3.51 13.88
C THR A 47 -2.38 -2.87 12.74
N ARG A 48 -2.87 -1.65 12.96
CA ARG A 48 -3.77 -0.97 12.06
C ARG A 48 -3.34 0.45 11.75
N ILE A 49 -3.62 0.89 10.53
CA ILE A 49 -3.72 2.30 10.15
C ILE A 49 -5.20 2.66 10.19
N HIS A 50 -5.55 3.67 10.98
CA HIS A 50 -6.91 4.18 11.08
C HIS A 50 -7.06 5.38 10.15
N HIS A 51 -8.04 5.31 9.26
CA HIS A 51 -8.25 6.37 8.27
C HIS A 51 -9.71 6.80 8.21
N SER A 52 -9.93 8.00 7.65
CA SER A 52 -11.24 8.54 7.36
C SER A 52 -11.44 8.58 5.87
N VAL A 53 -12.62 8.17 5.42
CA VAL A 53 -13.00 8.11 4.01
C VAL A 53 -14.29 8.88 3.83
N GLY A 54 -14.40 9.60 2.72
CA GLY A 54 -15.62 10.29 2.34
C GLY A 54 -15.49 11.82 2.36
N PRO A 55 -16.36 12.50 1.59
CA PRO A 55 -16.36 13.95 1.53
C PRO A 55 -16.93 14.55 2.83
N TRP A 56 -16.32 15.66 3.24
CA TRP A 56 -16.90 16.44 4.34
C TRP A 56 -18.35 16.85 4.01
N PRO A 57 -19.30 16.81 4.97
CA PRO A 57 -19.16 16.49 6.40
C PRO A 57 -19.28 15.01 6.74
N VAL A 58 -19.43 14.13 5.76
CA VAL A 58 -19.59 12.69 6.00
C VAL A 58 -18.23 12.03 6.01
N HIS A 59 -17.70 11.80 7.20
CA HIS A 59 -16.46 11.04 7.39
C HIS A 59 -16.77 9.65 7.94
N LEU A 60 -16.38 8.65 7.18
CA LEU A 60 -16.51 7.27 7.59
C LEU A 60 -15.17 6.79 8.11
N LYS A 61 -15.18 6.25 9.32
CA LYS A 61 -13.99 5.73 9.97
C LYS A 61 -13.77 4.28 9.53
N ASP A 62 -12.59 4.00 9.05
CA ASP A 62 -12.22 2.66 8.63
C ASP A 62 -10.76 2.39 8.96
N PHE A 63 -10.26 1.21 8.64
CA PHE A 63 -8.88 0.85 8.95
C PHE A 63 -8.30 -0.13 7.93
N THR A 64 -6.97 -0.18 7.89
CA THR A 64 -6.18 -1.18 7.19
C THR A 64 -5.39 -1.95 8.25
N GLU A 65 -5.48 -3.28 8.25
CA GLU A 65 -4.82 -4.13 9.23
C GLU A 65 -3.75 -4.99 8.57
N VAL A 66 -2.62 -5.16 9.26
CA VAL A 66 -1.57 -6.07 8.82
C VAL A 66 -1.96 -7.51 9.13
N VAL A 67 -1.90 -8.36 8.12
CA VAL A 67 -2.12 -9.81 8.26
C VAL A 67 -0.80 -10.55 8.39
N VAL A 68 0.15 -10.24 7.51
CA VAL A 68 1.49 -10.82 7.50
C VAL A 68 2.51 -9.71 7.25
N ALA A 69 3.60 -9.74 7.99
CA ALA A 69 4.75 -8.87 7.74
C ALA A 69 6.03 -9.69 7.91
N GLU A 70 6.77 -9.86 6.82
CA GLU A 70 8.08 -10.51 6.80
C GLU A 70 9.09 -9.57 6.17
N ARG A 71 9.78 -8.82 7.00
CA ARG A 71 10.75 -7.82 6.55
C ARG A 71 11.93 -8.48 5.86
N PRO A 72 12.44 -7.91 4.77
CA PRO A 72 11.92 -6.80 3.97
C PRO A 72 11.18 -7.28 2.72
N ARG A 73 10.63 -8.49 2.71
CA ARG A 73 10.19 -9.17 1.49
C ARG A 73 8.67 -9.27 1.30
N LEU A 74 7.89 -9.20 2.36
CA LEU A 74 6.46 -9.48 2.26
C LEU A 74 5.63 -8.63 3.22
N LEU A 75 4.56 -8.06 2.71
CA LEU A 75 3.54 -7.38 3.51
C LEU A 75 2.16 -7.75 2.94
N VAL A 76 1.28 -8.25 3.81
CA VAL A 76 -0.10 -8.55 3.45
C VAL A 76 -1.03 -7.73 4.34
N LEU A 77 -1.94 -7.00 3.72
CA LEU A 77 -2.84 -6.07 4.39
C LEU A 77 -4.30 -6.43 4.09
N ASP A 78 -5.16 -6.24 5.07
CA ASP A 78 -6.60 -6.19 4.87
C ASP A 78 -7.04 -4.74 4.94
N ALA A 79 -7.43 -4.19 3.80
CA ALA A 79 -7.87 -2.81 3.67
C ALA A 79 -9.39 -2.76 3.60
N ARG A 80 -10.00 -1.99 4.47
CA ARG A 80 -11.42 -1.72 4.41
C ARG A 80 -11.67 -0.46 3.58
N LEU A 81 -12.61 -0.54 2.66
CA LEU A 81 -12.93 0.52 1.70
C LEU A 81 -14.44 0.73 1.69
N TRP A 82 -14.98 1.15 2.81
CA TRP A 82 -16.42 1.44 2.86
C TRP A 82 -16.78 2.61 1.90
N PRO A 83 -17.88 2.57 1.16
CA PRO A 83 -18.92 1.54 1.10
C PRO A 83 -18.63 0.41 0.11
N VAL A 84 -17.49 0.43 -0.56
CA VAL A 84 -17.15 -0.54 -1.60
C VAL A 84 -16.93 -1.94 -1.05
N GLY A 85 -16.44 -2.04 0.19
CA GLY A 85 -16.21 -3.31 0.86
C GLY A 85 -14.83 -3.39 1.49
N ALA A 86 -14.16 -4.52 1.30
CA ALA A 86 -12.81 -4.76 1.79
C ALA A 86 -12.00 -5.50 0.75
N ALA A 87 -10.69 -5.37 0.83
CA ALA A 87 -9.76 -6.04 -0.07
C ALA A 87 -8.53 -6.52 0.68
N ARG A 88 -7.98 -7.64 0.26
CA ARG A 88 -6.67 -8.11 0.70
C ARG A 88 -5.62 -7.70 -0.31
N VAL A 89 -4.58 -7.06 0.17
CA VAL A 89 -3.46 -6.57 -0.64
C VAL A 89 -2.19 -7.30 -0.23
N ARG A 90 -1.53 -7.93 -1.19
CA ARG A 90 -0.25 -8.59 -0.98
C ARG A 90 0.84 -7.84 -1.74
N LEU A 91 1.91 -7.51 -1.05
CA LEU A 91 3.09 -6.85 -1.61
C LEU A 91 4.29 -7.79 -1.41
N ASP A 92 4.83 -8.28 -2.51
CA ASP A 92 6.06 -9.07 -2.53
C ASP A 92 7.20 -8.19 -3.04
N LEU A 93 8.29 -8.14 -2.30
CA LEU A 93 9.48 -7.38 -2.63
C LEU A 93 10.64 -8.33 -2.90
N GLU A 94 11.10 -8.37 -4.15
CA GLU A 94 12.19 -9.23 -4.59
C GLU A 94 13.41 -8.39 -4.94
N GLU A 95 14.55 -8.72 -4.37
CA GLU A 95 15.82 -8.08 -4.72
C GLU A 95 16.29 -8.59 -6.07
N VAL A 96 16.25 -7.74 -7.09
CA VAL A 96 16.68 -8.09 -8.46
C VAL A 96 18.00 -7.45 -8.85
N GLY A 97 18.58 -6.65 -7.97
CA GLY A 97 19.87 -6.00 -8.09
C GLY A 97 20.22 -5.33 -6.79
N LYS A 98 21.47 -4.87 -6.62
CA LYS A 98 21.92 -4.22 -5.38
C LYS A 98 21.08 -2.99 -5.03
N ARG A 99 20.63 -2.27 -6.04
CA ARG A 99 19.83 -1.06 -5.89
C ARG A 99 18.56 -1.14 -6.75
N GLU A 100 18.00 -2.34 -6.83
CA GLU A 100 16.79 -2.54 -7.61
C GLU A 100 15.92 -3.60 -6.95
N THR A 101 14.65 -3.28 -6.78
CA THR A 101 13.65 -4.13 -6.13
C THR A 101 12.45 -4.31 -7.05
N ARG A 102 12.06 -5.54 -7.28
CA ARG A 102 10.79 -5.83 -7.96
C ARG A 102 9.69 -5.92 -6.93
N VAL A 103 8.71 -5.05 -7.06
CA VAL A 103 7.51 -5.08 -6.23
C VAL A 103 6.35 -5.64 -7.04
N THR A 104 5.77 -6.72 -6.53
CA THR A 104 4.57 -7.34 -7.10
C THR A 104 3.41 -7.08 -6.14
N MET A 105 2.35 -6.47 -6.67
CA MET A 105 1.15 -6.15 -5.89
C MET A 105 -0.02 -6.94 -6.43
N VAL A 106 -0.70 -7.64 -5.53
CA VAL A 106 -1.92 -8.41 -5.84
C VAL A 106 -3.01 -7.94 -4.89
N GLU A 107 -4.13 -7.53 -5.46
CA GLU A 107 -5.29 -7.09 -4.68
C GLU A 107 -6.50 -7.94 -5.04
N ARG A 108 -7.22 -8.42 -4.01
CA ARG A 108 -8.45 -9.20 -4.18
C ARG A 108 -9.50 -8.67 -3.25
N ALA A 109 -10.64 -8.30 -3.82
CA ALA A 109 -11.81 -7.90 -3.03
C ALA A 109 -12.31 -9.10 -2.22
N THR A 110 -12.51 -8.88 -0.92
CA THR A 110 -12.98 -9.90 0.02
C THR A 110 -14.43 -9.69 0.43
N HIS A 111 -14.89 -8.44 0.44
CA HIS A 111 -16.24 -8.05 0.82
C HIS A 111 -16.76 -6.92 -0.06
N GLY A 112 -18.07 -6.78 -0.13
CA GLY A 112 -18.74 -5.70 -0.86
C GLY A 112 -19.06 -6.07 -2.31
N PRO A 113 -19.68 -5.13 -3.06
CA PRO A 113 -20.17 -5.41 -4.42
C PRO A 113 -19.07 -5.86 -5.39
N ILE A 114 -17.87 -5.29 -5.27
CA ILE A 114 -16.76 -5.62 -6.17
C ILE A 114 -16.30 -7.07 -5.99
N SER A 115 -16.51 -7.67 -4.81
CA SER A 115 -16.14 -9.07 -4.54
C SER A 115 -16.97 -10.06 -5.36
N LEU A 116 -18.12 -9.63 -5.87
CA LEU A 116 -19.00 -10.45 -6.70
C LEU A 116 -18.53 -10.50 -8.15
N ALA A 117 -17.63 -9.60 -8.56
CA ALA A 117 -17.10 -9.57 -9.92
C ALA A 117 -16.09 -10.71 -10.12
N PRO A 118 -15.99 -11.27 -11.34
CA PRO A 118 -14.94 -12.25 -11.66
C PRO A 118 -13.55 -11.67 -11.40
N LYS A 119 -12.61 -12.53 -11.00
CA LYS A 119 -11.23 -12.09 -10.67
C LYS A 119 -10.56 -11.30 -11.79
N GLY A 120 -10.77 -11.68 -13.06
CA GLY A 120 -10.24 -10.95 -14.20
C GLY A 120 -10.80 -9.54 -14.33
N ALA A 121 -12.10 -9.36 -14.04
CA ALA A 121 -12.74 -8.05 -14.03
C ALA A 121 -12.24 -7.19 -12.88
N GLN A 122 -12.08 -7.77 -11.69
CA GLN A 122 -11.50 -7.08 -10.54
C GLN A 122 -10.09 -6.56 -10.88
N ALA A 123 -9.26 -7.43 -11.45
CA ALA A 123 -7.89 -7.06 -11.82
C ALA A 123 -7.87 -5.88 -12.81
N ARG A 124 -8.75 -5.89 -13.82
CA ARG A 124 -8.86 -4.80 -14.79
C ARG A 124 -9.26 -3.48 -14.15
N LEU A 125 -10.19 -3.52 -13.19
CA LEU A 125 -10.68 -2.32 -12.52
C LEU A 125 -9.63 -1.73 -11.56
N LEU A 126 -8.86 -2.59 -10.90
CA LEU A 126 -7.92 -2.18 -9.86
C LEU A 126 -6.51 -1.92 -10.39
N ALA A 127 -6.13 -2.52 -11.52
CA ALA A 127 -4.77 -2.44 -12.02
C ALA A 127 -4.26 -1.01 -12.28
N PRO A 128 -5.03 -0.09 -12.89
CA PRO A 128 -4.52 1.27 -13.11
C PRO A 128 -4.20 1.99 -11.80
N ARG A 129 -5.05 1.84 -10.79
CA ARG A 129 -4.84 2.41 -9.47
C ARG A 129 -3.61 1.80 -8.81
N ASN A 130 -3.46 0.49 -8.87
CA ASN A 130 -2.35 -0.22 -8.25
C ASN A 130 -1.02 0.12 -8.92
N ARG A 131 -1.01 0.27 -10.25
CA ARG A 131 0.19 0.73 -10.97
C ARG A 131 0.61 2.13 -10.54
N GLU A 132 -0.35 3.04 -10.40
CA GLU A 132 -0.06 4.40 -9.92
C GLU A 132 0.44 4.39 -8.48
N SER A 133 -0.13 3.56 -7.62
CA SER A 133 0.35 3.40 -6.24
C SER A 133 1.81 2.94 -6.22
N LEU A 134 2.17 1.97 -7.05
CA LEU A 134 3.57 1.51 -7.14
C LEU A 134 4.50 2.59 -7.67
N ARG A 135 4.08 3.42 -8.61
CA ARG A 135 4.89 4.54 -9.10
C ARG A 135 5.17 5.55 -7.99
N ARG A 136 4.16 5.89 -7.19
CA ARG A 136 4.32 6.79 -6.05
C ARG A 136 5.22 6.18 -4.99
N LEU A 137 5.06 4.89 -4.71
CA LEU A 137 5.94 4.16 -3.81
C LEU A 137 7.39 4.21 -4.30
N ALA A 138 7.60 4.02 -5.61
CA ALA A 138 8.91 4.10 -6.23
C ALA A 138 9.56 5.48 -6.02
N ASP A 139 8.81 6.54 -6.24
CA ASP A 139 9.32 7.91 -6.08
C ASP A 139 9.77 8.16 -4.63
N LEU A 140 8.99 7.71 -3.66
CA LEU A 140 9.33 7.84 -2.25
C LEU A 140 10.56 7.00 -1.88
N ALA A 141 10.64 5.78 -2.38
CA ALA A 141 11.77 4.88 -2.10
C ALA A 141 13.07 5.39 -2.71
N VAL A 142 13.03 5.90 -3.93
CA VAL A 142 14.18 6.51 -4.59
C VAL A 142 14.65 7.75 -3.82
N GLY A 143 13.71 8.61 -3.42
CA GLY A 143 14.03 9.79 -2.61
C GLY A 143 14.72 9.40 -1.30
N ARG A 144 14.22 8.37 -0.63
CA ARG A 144 14.83 7.85 0.60
C ARG A 144 16.25 7.31 0.36
N SER A 145 16.44 6.56 -0.73
CA SER A 145 17.75 5.94 -1.02
C SER A 145 18.85 6.98 -1.32
N PHE A 146 18.46 8.18 -1.75
CA PHE A 146 19.37 9.32 -1.96
C PHE A 146 19.43 10.26 -0.75
N GLY A 147 18.84 9.86 0.39
CA GLY A 147 18.84 10.69 1.60
C GLY A 147 17.88 11.87 1.56
N VAL A 148 16.99 11.93 0.57
CA VAL A 148 15.94 12.96 0.47
C VAL A 148 14.63 12.38 0.97
N GLY A 149 14.19 12.76 2.15
CA GLY A 149 12.96 12.28 2.75
C GLY A 149 11.83 13.31 2.68
N PRO A 150 10.58 12.88 2.92
CA PRO A 150 9.46 13.80 3.06
C PRO A 150 9.72 14.77 4.21
N GLY A 151 9.64 16.07 3.95
CA GLY A 151 9.89 17.09 4.96
C GLY A 151 11.34 17.54 5.06
N ASP A 152 12.25 16.99 4.28
CA ASP A 152 13.61 17.49 4.17
C ASP A 152 13.61 18.67 3.19
N SER A 153 13.10 19.79 3.65
CA SER A 153 13.07 21.04 2.89
C SER A 153 14.42 21.73 3.07
N ARG A 154 15.20 21.75 2.04
CA ARG A 154 16.40 22.57 1.99
C ARG A 154 16.25 23.68 0.97
#